data_0d54d65a1deb1f1ec290df2ef27a14cf
#
_entry.id   0d54d65a1deb1f1ec290df2ef27a14cf
#
_cell.length_a   1.000
_cell.length_b   1.000
_cell.length_c   1.000
_cell.angle_alpha   90.00
_cell.angle_beta   90.00
_cell.angle_gamma   90.00
#
_symmetry.space_group_name_H-M   'P 1'
#
loop_
_entity.id
_entity.type
_entity.pdbx_description
1 polymer ?
#
loop_
_entity_poly.entity_id
_entity_poly.type
_entity_poly.pdbx_seq_one_letter_code
_entity_poly.pdbx_strand_id
1 'polypeptide(L)'
;MKREEVAEYNEEALLCDGFDDAIIGVAQRINLCVAAYDVEKIIDILKPDMPLDDEELKLSVEEQDSRRYEMALEHFNFNIIGSWVGENTPVFIYKSYYDGI
;
A
#
# COMPACT_ATOMS: atom_id res chain seq x y z
N MET A 1 -4.13 5.64 -10.72
CA MET A 1 -4.31 7.12 -10.76
C MET A 1 -2.98 7.79 -10.48
N LYS A 2 -2.70 8.88 -11.14
CA LYS A 2 -1.48 9.65 -10.94
C LYS A 2 -1.61 10.59 -9.76
N ARG A 3 -0.48 10.91 -9.12
CA ARG A 3 -0.49 11.87 -8.01
C ARG A 3 -1.04 13.25 -8.39
N GLU A 4 -0.79 13.68 -9.62
CA GLU A 4 -1.31 14.95 -10.13
C GLU A 4 -2.84 14.96 -10.17
N GLU A 5 -3.44 13.81 -10.46
CA GLU A 5 -4.90 13.67 -10.47
C GLU A 5 -5.48 13.77 -9.07
N VAL A 6 -4.76 13.23 -8.07
CA VAL A 6 -5.17 13.37 -6.66
C VAL A 6 -5.18 14.85 -6.27
N ALA A 7 -4.15 15.59 -6.69
CA ALA A 7 -4.03 17.02 -6.39
C ALA A 7 -5.18 17.85 -6.97
N GLU A 8 -5.79 17.40 -8.06
CA GLU A 8 -6.96 18.08 -8.63
C GLU A 8 -8.17 18.05 -7.69
N TYR A 9 -8.26 17.01 -6.86
CA TYR A 9 -9.32 16.87 -5.86
C TYR A 9 -8.96 17.54 -4.55
N ASN A 10 -7.70 17.51 -4.16
CA ASN A 10 -7.20 18.11 -2.93
C ASN A 10 -5.68 18.29 -3.01
N GLU A 11 -5.24 19.53 -3.17
CA GLU A 11 -3.81 19.84 -3.27
C GLU A 11 -3.04 19.47 -2.00
N GLU A 12 -3.70 19.42 -0.87
CA GLU A 12 -3.09 19.13 0.42
C GLU A 12 -3.10 17.64 0.76
N ALA A 13 -3.69 16.79 -0.09
CA ALA A 13 -3.72 15.35 0.14
C ALA A 13 -2.30 14.81 0.25
N LEU A 14 -2.03 14.08 1.32
CA LEU A 14 -0.74 13.46 1.55
C LEU A 14 -0.59 12.20 0.71
N LEU A 15 0.62 11.94 0.28
CA LEU A 15 0.94 10.79 -0.58
C LEU A 15 2.06 9.98 0.05
N CYS A 16 2.06 8.69 -0.23
CA CYS A 16 3.14 7.80 0.20
C CYS A 16 4.19 7.74 -0.91
N ASP A 17 5.38 8.25 -0.64
CA ASP A 17 6.46 8.28 -1.64
C ASP A 17 6.87 6.86 -2.04
N GLY A 18 7.00 6.64 -3.34
CA GLY A 18 7.38 5.34 -3.88
C GLY A 18 6.21 4.42 -4.18
N PHE A 19 4.97 4.83 -3.90
CA PHE A 19 3.79 3.98 -4.08
C PHE A 19 2.75 4.57 -5.03
N ASP A 20 3.18 5.44 -5.93
CA ASP A 20 2.25 6.08 -6.87
C ASP A 20 1.46 5.06 -7.71
N ASP A 21 2.10 3.95 -8.08
CA ASP A 21 1.45 2.89 -8.86
C ASP A 21 0.34 2.18 -8.08
N ALA A 22 0.30 2.36 -6.77
CA ALA A 22 -0.74 1.78 -5.92
C ALA A 22 -1.92 2.72 -5.70
N ILE A 23 -1.87 3.95 -6.19
CA ILE A 23 -3.01 4.89 -6.09
C ILE A 23 -4.12 4.43 -7.02
N ILE A 24 -5.28 4.13 -6.46
CA ILE A 24 -6.43 3.64 -7.24
C ILE A 24 -7.56 4.66 -7.35
N GLY A 25 -7.46 5.74 -6.61
CA GLY A 25 -8.50 6.76 -6.66
C GLY A 25 -8.37 7.75 -5.52
N VAL A 26 -9.45 8.47 -5.30
CA VAL A 26 -9.61 9.36 -4.15
C VAL A 26 -10.83 8.92 -3.35
N ALA A 27 -10.77 9.13 -2.05
CA ALA A 27 -11.89 8.84 -1.16
C ALA A 27 -12.43 10.14 -0.61
N GLN A 28 -13.73 10.30 -0.63
CA GLN A 28 -14.40 11.47 -0.10
C GLN A 28 -14.58 11.31 1.41
N ARG A 29 -14.01 12.24 2.16
CA ARG A 29 -14.38 12.45 3.55
C ARG A 29 -15.42 13.56 3.58
N ILE A 30 -15.90 13.92 4.76
CA ILE A 30 -16.99 14.90 4.89
C ILE A 30 -16.71 16.17 4.11
N ASN A 31 -15.53 16.76 4.26
CA ASN A 31 -15.19 18.05 3.68
C ASN A 31 -14.06 18.03 2.66
N LEU A 32 -13.44 16.88 2.41
CA LEU A 32 -12.27 16.82 1.53
C LEU A 32 -12.08 15.43 0.96
N CYS A 33 -11.21 15.33 -0.05
CA CYS A 33 -10.81 14.07 -0.63
C CYS A 33 -9.39 13.71 -0.18
N VAL A 34 -9.11 12.43 -0.03
CA VAL A 34 -7.77 11.92 0.26
C VAL A 34 -7.40 10.84 -0.75
N ALA A 35 -6.11 10.56 -0.89
CA ALA A 35 -5.64 9.51 -1.76
C ALA A 35 -6.08 8.14 -1.24
N ALA A 36 -6.48 7.25 -2.14
CA ALA A 36 -6.84 5.88 -1.83
C ALA A 36 -5.85 4.93 -2.48
N TYR A 37 -5.21 4.10 -1.66
CA TYR A 37 -4.18 3.15 -2.10
C TYR A 37 -4.69 1.72 -2.04
N ASP A 38 -4.27 0.91 -3.01
CA ASP A 38 -4.51 -0.53 -3.03
C ASP A 38 -3.42 -1.21 -2.19
N VAL A 39 -3.80 -1.82 -1.09
CA VAL A 39 -2.85 -2.47 -0.17
C VAL A 39 -2.05 -3.57 -0.88
N GLU A 40 -2.69 -4.40 -1.69
CA GLU A 40 -1.98 -5.48 -2.40
C GLU A 40 -0.90 -4.94 -3.33
N LYS A 41 -1.15 -3.83 -4.00
CA LYS A 41 -0.13 -3.20 -4.85
C LYS A 41 1.01 -2.62 -4.04
N ILE A 42 0.74 -2.05 -2.86
CA ILE A 42 1.80 -1.60 -1.96
C ILE A 42 2.67 -2.80 -1.55
N ILE A 43 2.05 -3.90 -1.17
CA ILE A 43 2.78 -5.12 -0.79
C ILE A 43 3.64 -5.62 -1.97
N ASP A 44 3.10 -5.64 -3.18
CA ASP A 44 3.85 -6.06 -4.36
C ASP A 44 5.08 -5.18 -4.61
N ILE A 45 4.97 -3.89 -4.34
CA ILE A 45 6.10 -2.95 -4.47
C ILE A 45 7.15 -3.22 -3.38
N LEU A 46 6.72 -3.55 -2.17
CA LEU A 46 7.62 -3.78 -1.04
C LEU A 46 8.35 -5.13 -1.11
N LYS A 47 7.71 -6.16 -1.65
CA LYS A 47 8.25 -7.54 -1.63
C LYS A 47 9.68 -7.66 -2.15
N PRO A 48 10.06 -7.09 -3.28
CA PRO A 48 11.43 -7.23 -3.80
C PRO A 48 12.51 -6.71 -2.87
N ASP A 49 12.15 -5.77 -2.00
CA ASP A 49 13.10 -5.13 -1.08
C ASP A 49 13.20 -5.87 0.27
N MET A 50 12.37 -6.89 0.48
CA MET A 50 12.39 -7.65 1.73
C MET A 50 13.55 -8.65 1.71
N PRO A 51 14.52 -8.53 2.65
CA PRO A 51 15.68 -9.42 2.67
C PRO A 51 15.31 -10.80 3.24
N LEU A 52 15.84 -11.85 2.61
CA LEU A 52 15.75 -13.20 3.13
C LEU A 52 17.12 -13.60 3.66
N ASP A 53 17.15 -14.36 4.75
CA ASP A 53 18.40 -14.88 5.29
C ASP A 53 18.83 -16.13 4.51
N ASP A 54 20.02 -16.67 4.84
CA ASP A 54 20.59 -17.81 4.12
C ASP A 54 19.70 -19.06 4.20
N GLU A 55 19.03 -19.27 5.31
CA GLU A 55 18.13 -20.40 5.47
C GLU A 55 16.87 -20.23 4.62
N GLU A 56 16.32 -19.01 4.59
CA GLU A 56 15.14 -18.72 3.81
C GLU A 56 15.42 -18.80 2.31
N LEU A 57 16.64 -18.50 1.87
CA LEU A 57 17.02 -18.59 0.47
C LEU A 57 17.07 -20.05 -0.03
N LYS A 58 17.08 -21.02 0.88
CA LYS A 58 17.02 -22.45 0.53
C LYS A 58 15.60 -22.94 0.28
N LEU A 59 14.60 -22.12 0.60
CA LEU A 59 13.19 -22.46 0.38
C LEU A 59 12.87 -22.47 -1.13
N SER A 60 11.75 -23.07 -1.49
CA SER A 60 11.25 -23.00 -2.85
C SER A 60 10.92 -21.56 -3.22
N VAL A 61 10.82 -21.27 -4.51
CA VAL A 61 10.45 -19.93 -5.00
C VAL A 61 9.11 -19.49 -4.40
N GLU A 62 8.16 -20.40 -4.33
CA GLU A 62 6.83 -20.12 -3.77
C GLU A 62 6.88 -19.79 -2.29
N GLU A 63 7.69 -20.53 -1.53
CA GLU A 63 7.86 -20.29 -0.10
C GLU A 63 8.60 -18.98 0.17
N GLN A 64 9.60 -18.67 -0.67
CA GLN A 64 10.30 -17.38 -0.58
C GLN A 64 9.35 -16.21 -0.83
N ASP A 65 8.48 -16.34 -1.82
CA ASP A 65 7.50 -15.30 -2.12
C ASP A 65 6.54 -15.10 -0.95
N SER A 66 6.05 -16.18 -0.36
CA SER A 66 5.19 -16.12 0.82
C SER A 66 5.87 -15.45 2.00
N ARG A 67 7.15 -15.74 2.20
CA ARG A 67 7.92 -15.14 3.28
C ARG A 67 8.11 -13.64 3.06
N ARG A 68 8.41 -13.23 1.84
CA ARG A 68 8.53 -11.82 1.49
C ARG A 68 7.19 -11.09 1.64
N TYR A 69 6.09 -11.75 1.30
CA TYR A 69 4.75 -11.19 1.50
C TYR A 69 4.50 -10.90 2.98
N GLU A 70 4.79 -11.84 3.86
CA GLU A 70 4.63 -11.65 5.30
C GLU A 70 5.46 -10.50 5.82
N MET A 71 6.72 -10.40 5.38
CA MET A 71 7.63 -9.32 5.79
C MET A 71 7.14 -7.97 5.28
N ALA A 72 6.66 -7.92 4.04
CA ALA A 72 6.12 -6.69 3.46
C ALA A 72 4.85 -6.24 4.19
N LEU A 73 4.00 -7.17 4.56
CA LEU A 73 2.79 -6.89 5.32
C LEU A 73 3.11 -6.31 6.70
N GLU A 74 4.10 -6.89 7.39
CA GLU A 74 4.57 -6.36 8.66
C GLU A 74 5.11 -4.94 8.51
N HIS A 75 5.92 -4.72 7.48
CA HIS A 75 6.49 -3.40 7.20
C HIS A 75 5.37 -2.38 6.95
N PHE A 76 4.39 -2.75 6.16
CA PHE A 76 3.22 -1.91 5.88
C PHE A 76 2.48 -1.53 7.17
N ASN A 77 2.19 -2.52 8.01
CA ASN A 77 1.45 -2.30 9.24
C ASN A 77 2.19 -1.42 10.24
N PHE A 78 3.52 -1.59 10.35
CA PHE A 78 4.31 -0.84 11.32
C PHE A 78 4.70 0.56 10.84
N ASN A 79 5.00 0.71 9.56
CA ASN A 79 5.62 1.93 9.06
C ASN A 79 4.70 2.80 8.20
N ILE A 80 3.62 2.26 7.69
CA ILE A 80 2.74 2.99 6.78
C ILE A 80 1.37 3.22 7.40
N ILE A 81 0.66 2.14 7.73
CA ILE A 81 -0.72 2.29 8.21
C ILE A 81 -0.82 2.91 9.60
N GLY A 82 0.23 2.80 10.41
CA GLY A 82 0.27 3.38 11.76
C GLY A 82 0.50 4.89 11.79
N SER A 83 0.73 5.53 10.65
CA SER A 83 1.11 6.93 10.58
C SER A 83 -0.09 7.83 10.28
N TRP A 84 -0.81 8.23 11.31
CA TRP A 84 -1.83 9.27 11.17
C TRP A 84 -1.17 10.65 11.23
N VAL A 85 -1.38 11.44 10.20
CA VAL A 85 -0.78 12.79 10.09
C VAL A 85 -1.83 13.86 9.78
N GLY A 86 -3.04 13.68 10.26
CA GLY A 86 -4.13 14.65 10.11
C GLY A 86 -5.18 14.20 9.09
N GLU A 87 -6.11 15.11 8.79
CA GLU A 87 -7.28 14.79 7.95
C GLU A 87 -6.93 14.50 6.49
N ASN A 88 -5.74 14.91 6.04
CA ASN A 88 -5.29 14.66 4.68
C ASN A 88 -4.56 13.32 4.52
N THR A 89 -4.53 12.51 5.57
CA THR A 89 -3.91 11.18 5.58
C THR A 89 -4.62 10.26 4.58
N PRO A 90 -3.86 9.51 3.76
CA PRO A 90 -4.45 8.57 2.81
C PRO A 90 -5.27 7.47 3.48
N VAL A 91 -6.16 6.85 2.71
CA VAL A 91 -6.84 5.62 3.12
C VAL A 91 -6.25 4.44 2.36
N PHE A 92 -6.36 3.26 2.96
CA PHE A 92 -5.80 2.02 2.42
C PHE A 92 -6.93 1.01 2.23
N ILE A 93 -7.03 0.48 1.02
CA ILE A 93 -8.13 -0.37 0.61
C ILE A 93 -7.65 -1.81 0.46
N TYR A 94 -8.28 -2.71 1.20
CA TYR A 94 -8.10 -4.15 1.07
C TYR A 94 -9.17 -4.65 0.12
N LYS A 95 -8.78 -5.09 -1.06
CA LYS A 95 -9.74 -5.60 -2.04
C LYS A 95 -10.14 -7.02 -1.70
N SER A 96 -11.41 -7.33 -1.90
CA SER A 96 -11.90 -8.70 -1.83
C SER A 96 -11.65 -9.39 -3.15
N TYR A 97 -11.13 -10.62 -3.09
CA TYR A 97 -10.93 -11.46 -4.27
C TYR A 97 -12.01 -12.54 -4.41
N TYR A 98 -13.04 -12.47 -3.58
CA TYR A 98 -14.14 -13.42 -3.63
C TYR A 98 -15.22 -12.91 -4.57
N ASP A 99 -15.32 -13.54 -5.73
CA ASP A 99 -16.35 -13.21 -6.71
C ASP A 99 -17.72 -13.65 -6.19
N GLY A 100 -18.73 -12.90 -6.54
CA GLY A 100 -20.10 -13.24 -6.21
C GLY A 100 -20.53 -12.93 -4.79
N ILE A 101 -19.73 -12.18 -4.09
CA ILE A 101 -20.11 -11.69 -2.78
C ILE A 101 -20.89 -10.40 -2.90
#